data_425a9b2d4ded468b53dd575f91245f4b
#
_entry.id   425a9b2d4ded468b53dd575f91245f4b
#
_cell.length_a   1.000
_cell.length_b   1.000
_cell.length_c   1.000
_cell.angle_alpha   90.00
_cell.angle_beta   90.00
_cell.angle_gamma   90.00
#
_symmetry.space_group_name_H-M   'P 1'
#
loop_
_entity.id
_entity.type
_entity.pdbx_description
1 polymer ?
#
loop_
_entity_poly.entity_id
_entity_poly.type
_entity_poly.pdbx_seq_one_letter_code
_entity_poly.pdbx_strand_id
1 'polypeptide(L)'
;RTGRCEASLSGHTDSVESVCWGGVGFIYSASRDRTIKVWGAEDDTDRGEGRTVGKLVRTLSGHGHRVNALALSCEYVCRTGPFEHSGAHFASAEEAQQAALVRYNKTGGGTEAEVERLVSGSDDFTLFLWSPTTQKQPISRMAGHQQLVNDIAFSPDGRFIASASFDKKVKLWDGRTGTFIATLTGHVSAVYKVAWSMDSRLLVSASKDSTIKLWDVSDPKTAKHTLPGHADEVYALDWSPNGAQVASGSKDRTIKIWRN
;
A
#
# COMPACT_ATOMS: atom_id res chain seq x y z
N ARG A 1 -24.23 15.38 0.08
CA ARG A 1 -23.88 13.92 0.06
C ARG A 1 -24.97 13.19 0.84
N THR A 2 -25.65 12.23 0.23
CA THR A 2 -26.88 11.60 0.78
C THR A 2 -26.61 10.38 1.65
N GLY A 3 -25.35 9.88 1.72
CA GLY A 3 -25.01 8.64 2.43
C GLY A 3 -25.71 7.39 1.89
N ARG A 4 -26.17 7.42 0.63
CA ARG A 4 -26.88 6.29 0.01
C ARG A 4 -25.87 5.29 -0.53
N CYS A 5 -26.13 3.98 -0.33
CA CYS A 5 -25.38 2.92 -0.99
C CYS A 5 -25.73 2.92 -2.49
N GLU A 6 -24.73 3.10 -3.35
CA GLU A 6 -24.89 3.15 -4.81
C GLU A 6 -24.81 1.76 -5.41
N ALA A 7 -23.87 0.93 -4.94
CA ALA A 7 -23.70 -0.43 -5.44
C ALA A 7 -23.22 -1.39 -4.33
N SER A 8 -23.56 -2.66 -4.49
CA SER A 8 -23.06 -3.74 -3.66
C SER A 8 -22.20 -4.68 -4.51
N LEU A 9 -20.92 -4.83 -4.15
CA LEU A 9 -19.96 -5.66 -4.88
C LEU A 9 -19.98 -7.08 -4.28
N SER A 10 -20.68 -7.99 -4.94
CA SER A 10 -20.82 -9.38 -4.49
C SER A 10 -20.07 -10.34 -5.38
N GLY A 11 -19.39 -11.34 -4.79
CA GLY A 11 -18.65 -12.35 -5.56
C GLY A 11 -17.49 -12.99 -4.82
N HIS A 12 -17.00 -12.42 -3.73
CA HIS A 12 -16.11 -13.15 -2.82
C HIS A 12 -16.88 -14.24 -2.06
N THR A 13 -16.22 -15.36 -1.79
CA THR A 13 -16.81 -16.50 -1.09
C THR A 13 -16.44 -16.57 0.38
N ASP A 14 -15.61 -15.61 0.84
CA ASP A 14 -15.20 -15.47 2.24
C ASP A 14 -14.99 -13.99 2.55
N SER A 15 -14.62 -13.65 3.80
CA SER A 15 -14.45 -12.28 4.27
C SER A 15 -13.45 -11.47 3.44
N VAL A 16 -13.76 -10.21 3.21
CA VAL A 16 -12.87 -9.24 2.56
C VAL A 16 -12.00 -8.60 3.63
N GLU A 17 -10.67 -8.69 3.46
CA GLU A 17 -9.69 -8.21 4.44
C GLU A 17 -9.13 -6.83 4.08
N SER A 18 -9.02 -6.51 2.79
CA SER A 18 -8.46 -5.24 2.33
C SER A 18 -9.14 -4.74 1.08
N VAL A 19 -9.27 -3.43 0.96
CA VAL A 19 -9.83 -2.75 -0.20
C VAL A 19 -8.97 -1.54 -0.54
N CYS A 20 -8.64 -1.38 -1.83
CA CYS A 20 -7.95 -0.20 -2.36
C CYS A 20 -8.76 0.40 -3.51
N TRP A 21 -8.75 1.74 -3.60
CA TRP A 21 -9.36 2.46 -4.71
C TRP A 21 -8.26 2.96 -5.66
N GLY A 22 -8.31 2.53 -6.91
CA GLY A 22 -7.36 2.95 -7.95
C GLY A 22 -7.78 4.25 -8.65
N GLY A 23 -6.82 4.88 -9.30
CA GLY A 23 -7.03 6.15 -10.01
C GLY A 23 -7.66 6.01 -11.39
N VAL A 24 -7.74 4.79 -11.94
CA VAL A 24 -8.32 4.52 -13.28
C VAL A 24 -9.76 3.96 -13.21
N GLY A 25 -10.48 4.24 -12.14
CA GLY A 25 -11.87 3.83 -11.97
C GLY A 25 -12.04 2.34 -11.62
N PHE A 26 -11.09 1.75 -10.90
CA PHE A 26 -11.20 0.41 -10.36
C PHE A 26 -11.15 0.38 -8.83
N ILE A 27 -11.85 -0.59 -8.26
CA ILE A 27 -11.74 -0.98 -6.86
C ILE A 27 -11.11 -2.37 -6.82
N TYR A 28 -10.15 -2.56 -5.92
CA TYR A 28 -9.47 -3.82 -5.69
C TYR A 28 -9.83 -4.33 -4.30
N SER A 29 -10.26 -5.59 -4.20
CA SER A 29 -10.59 -6.23 -2.92
C SER A 29 -9.83 -7.53 -2.74
N ALA A 30 -9.24 -7.73 -1.57
CA ALA A 30 -8.57 -8.97 -1.17
C ALA A 30 -9.38 -9.71 -0.13
N SER A 31 -9.40 -11.04 -0.20
CA SER A 31 -10.26 -11.87 0.63
C SER A 31 -9.53 -13.10 1.17
N ARG A 32 -10.14 -13.68 2.20
CA ARG A 32 -9.80 -15.02 2.72
C ARG A 32 -10.04 -16.13 1.72
N ASP A 33 -10.85 -15.91 0.69
CA ASP A 33 -11.04 -16.87 -0.41
C ASP A 33 -9.80 -17.03 -1.31
N ARG A 34 -8.67 -16.42 -0.94
CA ARG A 34 -7.35 -16.47 -1.62
C ARG A 34 -7.32 -15.73 -2.95
N THR A 35 -8.33 -14.95 -3.24
CA THR A 35 -8.43 -14.19 -4.49
C THR A 35 -8.42 -12.67 -4.25
N ILE A 36 -8.03 -11.96 -5.30
CA ILE A 36 -8.20 -10.51 -5.39
C ILE A 36 -9.20 -10.26 -6.53
N LYS A 37 -10.17 -9.42 -6.31
CA LYS A 37 -11.15 -9.04 -7.34
C LYS A 37 -10.97 -7.59 -7.74
N VAL A 38 -11.14 -7.35 -9.03
CA VAL A 38 -11.08 -6.04 -9.68
C VAL A 38 -12.50 -5.68 -10.12
N TRP A 39 -13.00 -4.55 -9.63
CA TRP A 39 -14.36 -4.09 -9.87
C TRP A 39 -14.34 -2.75 -10.58
N GLY A 40 -15.29 -2.51 -11.49
CA GLY A 40 -15.53 -1.20 -12.07
C GLY A 40 -16.14 -0.26 -11.04
N ALA A 41 -15.54 0.92 -10.85
CA ALA A 41 -16.01 1.95 -9.92
C ALA A 41 -16.80 3.06 -10.61
N GLU A 42 -16.68 3.19 -11.93
CA GLU A 42 -17.33 4.22 -12.72
C GLU A 42 -18.03 3.61 -13.95
N ASP A 43 -19.13 4.23 -14.37
CA ASP A 43 -19.76 3.92 -15.64
C ASP A 43 -18.91 4.50 -16.78
N ASP A 44 -18.30 3.64 -17.57
CA ASP A 44 -17.47 4.04 -18.70
C ASP A 44 -18.27 4.02 -20.01
N THR A 45 -19.26 4.91 -20.09
CA THR A 45 -20.08 5.08 -21.29
C THR A 45 -19.30 5.77 -22.41
N ASP A 46 -18.30 6.61 -22.06
CA ASP A 46 -17.57 7.42 -23.03
C ASP A 46 -16.36 6.71 -23.68
N ARG A 47 -15.81 5.67 -23.03
CA ARG A 47 -14.66 4.92 -23.56
C ARG A 47 -15.03 3.62 -24.29
N GLY A 48 -16.31 3.31 -24.42
CA GLY A 48 -16.79 2.18 -25.23
C GLY A 48 -16.57 0.78 -24.64
N GLU A 49 -16.04 0.66 -23.42
CA GLU A 49 -15.76 -0.64 -22.78
C GLU A 49 -16.97 -1.20 -22.01
N GLY A 50 -18.09 -0.48 -21.95
CA GLY A 50 -19.33 -0.95 -21.31
C GLY A 50 -19.17 -1.34 -19.85
N ARG A 51 -18.34 -0.64 -19.09
CA ARG A 51 -18.19 -0.85 -17.66
C ARG A 51 -19.39 -0.29 -16.93
N THR A 52 -19.93 -1.07 -16.04
CA THR A 52 -21.03 -0.67 -15.14
C THR A 52 -20.49 -0.63 -13.72
N VAL A 53 -20.88 0.36 -12.93
CA VAL A 53 -20.51 0.44 -11.51
C VAL A 53 -20.84 -0.88 -10.80
N GLY A 54 -19.87 -1.41 -10.09
CA GLY A 54 -20.02 -2.66 -9.32
C GLY A 54 -19.83 -3.95 -10.10
N LYS A 55 -19.56 -3.89 -11.41
CA LYS A 55 -19.32 -5.09 -12.21
C LYS A 55 -17.93 -5.69 -11.90
N LEU A 56 -17.90 -7.01 -11.70
CA LEU A 56 -16.64 -7.75 -11.60
C LEU A 56 -15.96 -7.78 -12.97
N VAL A 57 -14.79 -7.14 -13.04
CA VAL A 57 -13.97 -7.06 -14.25
C VAL A 57 -13.00 -8.22 -14.34
N ARG A 58 -12.35 -8.54 -13.22
CA ARG A 58 -11.30 -9.56 -13.20
C ARG A 58 -11.16 -10.21 -11.82
N THR A 59 -10.75 -11.47 -11.80
CA THR A 59 -10.29 -12.18 -10.60
C THR A 59 -8.83 -12.54 -10.78
N LEU A 60 -7.99 -12.15 -9.82
CA LEU A 60 -6.57 -12.48 -9.75
C LEU A 60 -6.40 -13.59 -8.72
N SER A 61 -5.82 -14.69 -9.14
CA SER A 61 -5.62 -15.88 -8.32
C SER A 61 -4.16 -16.35 -8.39
N GLY A 62 -3.67 -16.96 -7.32
CA GLY A 62 -2.28 -17.42 -7.23
C GLY A 62 -1.82 -17.65 -5.80
N HIS A 63 -2.40 -16.93 -4.83
CA HIS A 63 -2.10 -17.15 -3.42
C HIS A 63 -2.61 -18.51 -2.93
N GLY A 64 -1.81 -19.17 -2.11
CA GLY A 64 -2.13 -20.45 -1.48
C GLY A 64 -2.99 -20.31 -0.22
N HIS A 65 -3.05 -19.12 0.37
CA HIS A 65 -3.80 -18.80 1.59
C HIS A 65 -4.46 -17.42 1.49
N ARG A 66 -5.19 -17.00 2.54
CA ARG A 66 -5.91 -15.72 2.58
C ARG A 66 -4.98 -14.54 2.23
N VAL A 67 -5.55 -13.55 1.55
CA VAL A 67 -4.86 -12.31 1.20
C VAL A 67 -5.21 -11.25 2.24
N ASN A 68 -4.22 -10.80 3.01
CA ASN A 68 -4.42 -9.91 4.16
C ASN A 68 -4.32 -8.44 3.80
N ALA A 69 -3.44 -8.10 2.88
CA ALA A 69 -3.10 -6.72 2.59
C ALA A 69 -2.98 -6.48 1.09
N LEU A 70 -3.40 -5.28 0.68
CA LEU A 70 -3.20 -4.73 -0.66
C LEU A 70 -2.53 -3.36 -0.53
N ALA A 71 -1.71 -3.02 -1.50
CA ALA A 71 -1.23 -1.65 -1.70
C ALA A 71 -1.12 -1.34 -3.20
N LEU A 72 -1.36 -0.08 -3.57
CA LEU A 72 -1.25 0.42 -4.94
C LEU A 72 -0.06 1.37 -5.09
N SER A 73 0.61 1.30 -6.23
CA SER A 73 1.74 2.19 -6.53
C SER A 73 1.35 3.67 -6.55
N CYS A 74 0.11 3.97 -6.89
CA CYS A 74 -0.45 5.32 -6.96
C CYS A 74 -1.23 5.74 -5.71
N GLU A 75 -1.31 4.90 -4.67
CA GLU A 75 -2.14 5.13 -3.48
C GLU A 75 -1.86 6.48 -2.83
N TYR A 76 -0.58 6.85 -2.70
CA TYR A 76 -0.21 8.13 -2.11
C TYR A 76 -0.78 9.32 -2.90
N VAL A 77 -0.67 9.31 -4.22
CA VAL A 77 -1.18 10.38 -5.09
C VAL A 77 -2.72 10.40 -5.09
N CYS A 78 -3.36 9.23 -5.14
CA CYS A 78 -4.82 9.12 -5.06
C CYS A 78 -5.36 9.67 -3.74
N ARG A 79 -4.61 9.52 -2.64
CA ARG A 79 -5.01 9.98 -1.30
C ARG A 79 -4.70 11.46 -1.06
N THR A 80 -3.60 11.99 -1.59
CA THR A 80 -3.14 13.36 -1.35
C THR A 80 -3.49 14.34 -2.48
N GLY A 81 -3.83 13.84 -3.66
CA GLY A 81 -4.14 14.65 -4.83
C GLY A 81 -2.97 15.55 -5.25
N PRO A 82 -3.22 16.85 -5.46
CA PRO A 82 -2.19 17.80 -5.89
C PRO A 82 -1.23 18.22 -4.76
N PHE A 83 -1.47 17.80 -3.51
CA PHE A 83 -0.63 18.18 -2.38
C PHE A 83 0.82 17.75 -2.61
N GLU A 84 1.74 18.68 -2.52
CA GLU A 84 3.17 18.46 -2.61
C GLU A 84 3.88 18.93 -1.33
N HIS A 85 4.78 18.10 -0.82
CA HIS A 85 5.51 18.35 0.42
C HIS A 85 6.46 19.55 0.35
N SER A 86 6.89 19.92 -0.85
CA SER A 86 7.72 21.10 -1.08
C SER A 86 6.99 22.42 -0.79
N GLY A 87 5.68 22.37 -0.52
CA GLY A 87 4.86 23.55 -0.28
C GLY A 87 4.51 24.33 -1.55
N ALA A 88 4.57 23.67 -2.71
CA ALA A 88 4.16 24.28 -3.96
C ALA A 88 2.70 24.73 -3.89
N HIS A 89 2.45 25.98 -4.25
CA HIS A 89 1.12 26.54 -4.38
C HIS A 89 0.75 26.61 -5.86
N PHE A 90 -0.46 26.14 -6.18
CA PHE A 90 -0.99 26.19 -7.54
C PHE A 90 -1.87 27.42 -7.73
N ALA A 91 -1.73 28.09 -8.87
CA ALA A 91 -2.49 29.30 -9.17
C ALA A 91 -3.95 28.98 -9.56
N SER A 92 -4.22 27.77 -10.08
CA SER A 92 -5.57 27.34 -10.46
C SER A 92 -5.83 25.86 -10.12
N ALA A 93 -7.11 25.47 -10.14
CA ALA A 93 -7.51 24.07 -9.94
C ALA A 93 -7.03 23.18 -11.10
N GLU A 94 -6.98 23.70 -12.32
CA GLU A 94 -6.49 22.98 -13.50
C GLU A 94 -4.99 22.69 -13.39
N GLU A 95 -4.20 23.65 -12.93
CA GLU A 95 -2.76 23.47 -12.69
C GLU A 95 -2.51 22.41 -11.61
N ALA A 96 -3.27 22.44 -10.52
CA ALA A 96 -3.23 21.45 -9.47
C ALA A 96 -3.58 20.05 -9.98
N GLN A 97 -4.61 19.92 -10.82
CA GLN A 97 -5.03 18.66 -11.43
C GLN A 97 -3.96 18.11 -12.38
N GLN A 98 -3.37 18.96 -13.21
CA GLN A 98 -2.27 18.60 -14.10
C GLN A 98 -1.06 18.08 -13.32
N ALA A 99 -0.67 18.76 -12.24
CA ALA A 99 0.42 18.32 -11.38
C ALA A 99 0.14 16.94 -10.73
N ALA A 100 -1.09 16.71 -10.28
CA ALA A 100 -1.51 15.43 -9.74
C ALA A 100 -1.44 14.32 -10.79
N LEU A 101 -1.89 14.58 -12.03
CA LEU A 101 -1.81 13.63 -13.15
C LEU A 101 -0.37 13.28 -13.53
N VAL A 102 0.52 14.25 -13.58
CA VAL A 102 1.95 14.02 -13.85
C VAL A 102 2.54 13.10 -12.78
N ARG A 103 2.23 13.31 -11.51
CA ARG A 103 2.70 12.47 -10.40
C ARG A 103 2.10 11.06 -10.50
N TYR A 104 0.81 10.96 -10.77
CA TYR A 104 0.12 9.69 -10.96
C TYR A 104 0.76 8.85 -12.07
N ASN A 105 1.00 9.43 -13.23
CA ASN A 105 1.66 8.75 -14.36
C ASN A 105 3.09 8.33 -14.01
N LYS A 106 3.81 9.12 -13.21
CA LYS A 106 5.17 8.80 -12.77
C LYS A 106 5.21 7.59 -11.81
N THR A 107 4.26 7.47 -10.90
CA THR A 107 4.18 6.36 -9.94
C THR A 107 3.70 5.05 -10.57
N GLY A 108 2.93 5.12 -11.66
CA GLY A 108 2.43 3.96 -12.39
C GLY A 108 3.42 3.27 -13.32
N GLY A 109 4.57 3.89 -13.64
CA GLY A 109 5.57 3.30 -14.52
C GLY A 109 5.76 3.98 -15.88
N GLY A 110 5.00 5.03 -16.17
CA GLY A 110 5.31 5.96 -17.28
C GLY A 110 4.86 5.54 -18.68
N THR A 111 4.09 4.47 -18.80
CA THR A 111 3.41 4.12 -20.07
C THR A 111 1.89 4.12 -19.85
N GLU A 112 1.14 4.60 -20.84
CA GLU A 112 -0.33 4.67 -20.78
C GLU A 112 -1.01 3.32 -20.54
N ALA A 113 -0.32 2.21 -20.80
CA ALA A 113 -0.85 0.85 -20.65
C ALA A 113 -0.63 0.21 -19.28
N GLU A 114 0.31 0.74 -18.45
CA GLU A 114 0.70 0.13 -17.17
C GLU A 114 0.64 1.14 -16.02
N VAL A 115 -0.47 1.83 -15.89
CA VAL A 115 -0.57 2.97 -14.98
C VAL A 115 -0.59 2.56 -13.51
N GLU A 116 -1.14 1.41 -13.17
CA GLU A 116 -1.26 0.95 -11.78
C GLU A 116 -0.60 -0.39 -11.55
N ARG A 117 0.21 -0.47 -10.51
CA ARG A 117 0.69 -1.73 -9.95
C ARG A 117 0.05 -1.98 -8.61
N LEU A 118 -0.38 -3.22 -8.42
CA LEU A 118 -0.95 -3.71 -7.18
C LEU A 118 0.02 -4.70 -6.57
N VAL A 119 0.24 -4.63 -5.26
CA VAL A 119 0.92 -5.66 -4.51
C VAL A 119 -0.04 -6.27 -3.50
N SER A 120 0.02 -7.58 -3.35
CA SER A 120 -0.77 -8.33 -2.38
C SER A 120 0.12 -9.15 -1.47
N GLY A 121 -0.23 -9.24 -0.20
CA GLY A 121 0.44 -10.06 0.80
C GLY A 121 -0.50 -11.05 1.46
N SER A 122 0.03 -12.21 1.77
CA SER A 122 -0.77 -13.35 2.20
C SER A 122 -0.17 -14.09 3.38
N ASP A 123 -1.03 -14.88 4.01
CA ASP A 123 -0.64 -15.91 5.00
C ASP A 123 0.16 -17.07 4.39
N ASP A 124 0.28 -17.16 3.07
CA ASP A 124 1.17 -18.11 2.39
C ASP A 124 2.65 -17.66 2.41
N PHE A 125 2.97 -16.59 3.15
CA PHE A 125 4.31 -15.99 3.34
C PHE A 125 4.87 -15.32 2.10
N THR A 126 4.07 -15.19 1.05
CA THR A 126 4.48 -14.57 -0.22
C THR A 126 3.74 -13.29 -0.49
N LEU A 127 4.35 -12.47 -1.35
CA LEU A 127 3.69 -11.36 -2.00
C LEU A 127 3.61 -11.63 -3.49
N PHE A 128 2.62 -11.05 -4.14
CA PHE A 128 2.55 -11.00 -5.60
C PHE A 128 2.46 -9.55 -6.06
N LEU A 129 3.21 -9.25 -7.10
CA LEU A 129 3.13 -7.99 -7.84
C LEU A 129 2.28 -8.21 -9.09
N TRP A 130 1.30 -7.34 -9.30
CA TRP A 130 0.33 -7.43 -10.39
C TRP A 130 0.30 -6.16 -11.23
N SER A 131 -0.08 -6.34 -12.50
CA SER A 131 -0.61 -5.28 -13.36
C SER A 131 -2.10 -5.56 -13.60
N PRO A 132 -2.98 -5.16 -12.68
CA PRO A 132 -4.35 -5.65 -12.62
C PRO A 132 -5.21 -5.19 -13.79
N THR A 133 -4.83 -4.09 -14.44
CA THR A 133 -5.53 -3.54 -15.60
C THR A 133 -5.22 -4.29 -16.90
N THR A 134 -4.01 -4.85 -17.03
CA THR A 134 -3.53 -5.46 -18.27
C THR A 134 -3.62 -6.99 -18.28
N GLN A 135 -3.26 -7.65 -17.17
CA GLN A 135 -3.13 -9.11 -17.17
C GLN A 135 -3.67 -9.77 -15.89
N LYS A 136 -4.04 -11.05 -16.00
CA LYS A 136 -4.49 -11.87 -14.86
C LYS A 136 -3.35 -12.53 -14.10
N GLN A 137 -2.21 -12.74 -14.76
CA GLN A 137 -1.05 -13.35 -14.14
C GLN A 137 -0.23 -12.31 -13.38
N PRO A 138 0.39 -12.67 -12.26
CA PRO A 138 1.27 -11.77 -11.55
C PRO A 138 2.52 -11.44 -12.40
N ILE A 139 3.03 -10.23 -12.26
CA ILE A 139 4.33 -9.82 -12.81
C ILE A 139 5.43 -10.64 -12.13
N SER A 140 5.35 -10.75 -10.82
CA SER A 140 6.35 -11.46 -10.01
C SER A 140 5.74 -12.06 -8.75
N ARG A 141 6.26 -13.22 -8.36
CA ARG A 141 6.05 -13.81 -7.05
C ARG A 141 7.25 -13.48 -6.17
N MET A 142 6.99 -12.77 -5.09
CA MET A 142 8.01 -12.25 -4.17
C MET A 142 8.05 -13.14 -2.93
N ALA A 143 8.98 -14.09 -2.92
CA ALA A 143 9.15 -15.04 -1.82
C ALA A 143 10.37 -14.67 -0.96
N GLY A 144 10.27 -14.89 0.36
CA GLY A 144 11.39 -14.62 1.26
C GLY A 144 11.00 -14.42 2.72
N HIS A 145 9.75 -14.10 3.02
CA HIS A 145 9.24 -14.15 4.39
C HIS A 145 9.06 -15.60 4.87
N GLN A 146 9.18 -15.82 6.17
CA GLN A 146 9.07 -17.14 6.81
C GLN A 146 7.80 -17.27 7.66
N GLN A 147 7.00 -16.23 7.69
CA GLN A 147 5.71 -16.14 8.38
C GLN A 147 4.78 -15.27 7.53
N LEU A 148 3.52 -15.20 7.94
CA LEU A 148 2.51 -14.41 7.25
C LEU A 148 2.93 -12.95 7.04
N VAL A 149 2.53 -12.39 5.91
CA VAL A 149 2.67 -10.97 5.59
C VAL A 149 1.45 -10.24 6.10
N ASN A 150 1.66 -9.29 7.02
CA ASN A 150 0.55 -8.59 7.67
C ASN A 150 0.22 -7.25 7.01
N ASP A 151 1.23 -6.53 6.54
CA ASP A 151 1.06 -5.22 5.93
C ASP A 151 2.05 -4.98 4.80
N ILE A 152 1.64 -4.14 3.85
CA ILE A 152 2.43 -3.78 2.68
C ILE A 152 2.19 -2.31 2.36
N ALA A 153 3.23 -1.62 1.91
CA ALA A 153 3.11 -0.26 1.42
C ALA A 153 4.06 0.00 0.25
N PHE A 154 3.56 0.67 -0.78
CA PHE A 154 4.43 1.29 -1.79
C PHE A 154 5.02 2.60 -1.26
N SER A 155 6.25 2.89 -1.64
CA SER A 155 6.80 4.23 -1.46
C SER A 155 6.01 5.25 -2.29
N PRO A 156 5.89 6.51 -1.84
CA PRO A 156 5.16 7.56 -2.57
C PRO A 156 5.58 7.78 -4.02
N ASP A 157 6.83 7.46 -4.36
CA ASP A 157 7.36 7.53 -5.72
C ASP A 157 7.17 6.24 -6.54
N GLY A 158 6.57 5.20 -5.93
CA GLY A 158 6.31 3.91 -6.57
C GLY A 158 7.54 3.04 -6.85
N ARG A 159 8.73 3.44 -6.40
CA ARG A 159 9.98 2.69 -6.68
C ARG A 159 10.19 1.50 -5.77
N PHE A 160 9.70 1.57 -4.53
CA PHE A 160 9.92 0.55 -3.52
C PHE A 160 8.62 0.00 -2.97
N ILE A 161 8.66 -1.24 -2.54
CA ILE A 161 7.62 -1.89 -1.74
C ILE A 161 8.25 -2.28 -0.41
N ALA A 162 7.58 -1.97 0.70
CA ALA A 162 7.91 -2.47 2.02
C ALA A 162 6.87 -3.49 2.46
N SER A 163 7.30 -4.61 3.02
CA SER A 163 6.42 -5.64 3.58
C SER A 163 6.76 -5.94 5.03
N ALA A 164 5.74 -5.95 5.87
CA ALA A 164 5.81 -6.29 7.30
C ALA A 164 5.32 -7.71 7.54
N SER A 165 6.05 -8.48 8.34
CA SER A 165 5.71 -9.87 8.60
C SER A 165 5.84 -10.27 10.07
N PHE A 166 5.14 -11.33 10.42
CA PHE A 166 5.26 -12.00 11.72
C PHE A 166 6.61 -12.68 11.92
N ASP A 167 7.44 -12.82 10.85
CA ASP A 167 8.83 -13.28 10.95
C ASP A 167 9.78 -12.25 11.59
N LYS A 168 9.22 -11.15 12.14
CA LYS A 168 9.95 -10.07 12.85
C LYS A 168 10.76 -9.16 11.92
N LYS A 169 10.57 -9.28 10.61
CA LYS A 169 11.36 -8.57 9.61
C LYS A 169 10.47 -7.68 8.77
N VAL A 170 11.06 -6.60 8.29
CA VAL A 170 10.54 -5.84 7.17
C VAL A 170 11.43 -6.12 5.97
N LYS A 171 10.86 -6.33 4.81
CA LYS A 171 11.61 -6.52 3.56
C LYS A 171 11.31 -5.41 2.59
N LEU A 172 12.34 -5.03 1.84
CA LEU A 172 12.27 -4.06 0.75
C LEU A 172 12.39 -4.78 -0.58
N TRP A 173 11.57 -4.36 -1.53
CA TRP A 173 11.49 -4.91 -2.87
C TRP A 173 11.40 -3.77 -3.89
N ASP A 174 11.87 -4.04 -5.09
CA ASP A 174 11.70 -3.12 -6.22
C ASP A 174 10.24 -3.03 -6.65
N GLY A 175 9.69 -1.83 -6.73
CA GLY A 175 8.27 -1.60 -7.03
C GLY A 175 7.88 -1.90 -8.48
N ARG A 176 8.83 -2.09 -9.38
CA ARG A 176 8.59 -2.39 -10.79
C ARG A 176 8.68 -3.86 -11.10
N THR A 177 9.69 -4.52 -10.57
CA THR A 177 10.05 -5.90 -10.91
C THR A 177 9.66 -6.88 -9.82
N GLY A 178 9.43 -6.41 -8.59
CA GLY A 178 9.26 -7.26 -7.42
C GLY A 178 10.54 -7.94 -6.96
N THR A 179 11.72 -7.52 -7.44
CA THR A 179 12.99 -8.11 -7.01
C THR A 179 13.32 -7.70 -5.59
N PHE A 180 13.89 -8.64 -4.83
CA PHE A 180 14.33 -8.40 -3.47
C PHE A 180 15.49 -7.41 -3.40
N ILE A 181 15.42 -6.44 -2.49
CA ILE A 181 16.47 -5.44 -2.26
C ILE A 181 17.16 -5.68 -0.93
N ALA A 182 16.42 -5.67 0.18
CA ALA A 182 17.02 -5.75 1.51
C ALA A 182 16.04 -6.34 2.55
N THR A 183 16.63 -6.82 3.65
CA THR A 183 15.89 -7.18 4.86
C THR A 183 16.29 -6.24 5.98
N LEU A 184 15.30 -5.59 6.59
CA LEU A 184 15.44 -4.73 7.75
C LEU A 184 15.24 -5.60 9.00
N THR A 185 16.30 -5.78 9.78
CA THR A 185 16.32 -6.62 10.97
C THR A 185 16.54 -5.78 12.22
N GLY A 186 15.78 -6.08 13.28
CA GLY A 186 15.94 -5.36 14.55
C GLY A 186 14.73 -5.44 15.47
N HIS A 187 13.53 -5.71 14.94
CA HIS A 187 12.39 -6.05 15.78
C HIS A 187 12.59 -7.44 16.41
N VAL A 188 12.18 -7.58 17.66
CA VAL A 188 12.26 -8.86 18.39
C VAL A 188 10.95 -9.64 18.39
N SER A 189 9.88 -9.04 17.84
CA SER A 189 8.58 -9.69 17.67
C SER A 189 7.94 -9.31 16.34
N ALA A 190 6.72 -9.82 16.07
CA ALA A 190 5.97 -9.61 14.85
C ALA A 190 5.87 -8.13 14.46
N VAL A 191 6.03 -7.81 13.19
CA VAL A 191 5.82 -6.47 12.65
C VAL A 191 4.41 -6.37 12.10
N TYR A 192 3.65 -5.38 12.58
CA TYR A 192 2.25 -5.24 12.24
C TYR A 192 1.98 -4.23 11.14
N LYS A 193 2.72 -3.12 11.11
CA LYS A 193 2.45 -2.01 10.19
C LYS A 193 3.74 -1.38 9.69
N VAL A 194 3.71 -0.87 8.46
CA VAL A 194 4.76 -0.06 7.85
C VAL A 194 4.17 1.20 7.24
N ALA A 195 4.93 2.30 7.29
CA ALA A 195 4.54 3.55 6.63
C ALA A 195 5.76 4.29 6.09
N TRP A 196 5.63 4.84 4.89
CA TRP A 196 6.68 5.60 4.21
C TRP A 196 6.62 7.08 4.52
N SER A 197 7.78 7.70 4.63
CA SER A 197 7.88 9.15 4.50
C SER A 197 7.54 9.57 3.08
N MET A 198 7.00 10.78 2.92
CA MET A 198 6.55 11.28 1.64
C MET A 198 7.66 11.50 0.61
N ASP A 199 8.91 11.66 1.05
CA ASP A 199 10.09 11.76 0.20
C ASP A 199 10.66 10.38 -0.22
N SER A 200 9.99 9.29 0.19
CA SER A 200 10.38 7.90 -0.10
C SER A 200 11.76 7.48 0.45
N ARG A 201 12.33 8.25 1.37
CA ARG A 201 13.67 8.00 1.94
C ARG A 201 13.62 7.23 3.25
N LEU A 202 12.59 7.48 4.04
CA LEU A 202 12.45 6.90 5.37
C LEU A 202 11.24 5.97 5.41
N LEU A 203 11.39 4.91 6.18
CA LEU A 203 10.34 3.97 6.48
C LEU A 203 10.21 3.84 8.00
N VAL A 204 9.00 3.74 8.51
CA VAL A 204 8.73 3.39 9.91
C VAL A 204 8.01 2.06 9.98
N SER A 205 8.30 1.30 11.02
CA SER A 205 7.64 0.02 11.27
C SER A 205 7.18 -0.08 12.72
N ALA A 206 5.99 -0.61 12.94
CA ALA A 206 5.38 -0.82 14.25
C ALA A 206 5.28 -2.32 14.56
N SER A 207 5.57 -2.69 15.79
CA SER A 207 5.70 -4.09 16.16
C SER A 207 4.98 -4.45 17.46
N LYS A 208 4.74 -5.74 17.60
CA LYS A 208 4.35 -6.40 18.84
C LYS A 208 5.33 -6.20 19.99
N ASP A 209 6.59 -5.85 19.71
CA ASP A 209 7.62 -5.56 20.72
C ASP A 209 7.46 -4.19 21.39
N SER A 210 6.32 -3.53 21.20
CA SER A 210 5.98 -2.19 21.71
C SER A 210 6.85 -1.05 21.19
N THR A 211 7.73 -1.30 20.24
CA THR A 211 8.59 -0.28 19.64
C THR A 211 8.19 0.08 18.22
N ILE A 212 8.56 1.28 17.83
CA ILE A 212 8.56 1.74 16.45
C ILE A 212 10.01 1.90 16.03
N LYS A 213 10.35 1.46 14.83
CA LYS A 213 11.69 1.64 14.28
C LYS A 213 11.64 2.52 13.04
N LEU A 214 12.59 3.43 12.95
CA LEU A 214 12.85 4.28 11.80
C LEU A 214 14.00 3.70 11.01
N TRP A 215 13.83 3.55 9.71
CA TRP A 215 14.80 3.01 8.78
C TRP A 215 15.14 4.04 7.70
N ASP A 216 16.40 4.10 7.30
CA ASP A 216 16.84 4.83 6.12
C ASP A 216 17.00 3.83 4.98
N VAL A 217 16.28 4.04 3.88
CA VAL A 217 16.28 3.10 2.74
C VAL A 217 17.62 3.11 1.99
N SER A 218 18.40 4.17 2.10
CA SER A 218 19.74 4.26 1.53
C SER A 218 20.76 3.42 2.28
N ASP A 219 20.55 3.18 3.60
CA ASP A 219 21.35 2.26 4.43
C ASP A 219 20.43 1.35 5.26
N PRO A 220 19.87 0.31 4.62
CA PRO A 220 18.85 -0.53 5.24
C PRO A 220 19.41 -1.55 6.26
N LYS A 221 20.70 -1.55 6.57
CA LYS A 221 21.32 -2.58 7.40
C LYS A 221 20.90 -2.51 8.86
N THR A 222 20.73 -1.30 9.39
CA THR A 222 20.38 -1.06 10.79
C THR A 222 19.26 -0.06 10.93
N ALA A 223 18.45 -0.18 11.99
CA ALA A 223 17.47 0.85 12.32
C ALA A 223 18.18 2.16 12.66
N LYS A 224 17.81 3.24 11.99
CA LYS A 224 18.35 4.58 12.26
C LYS A 224 18.01 5.05 13.67
N HIS A 225 16.76 4.83 14.07
CA HIS A 225 16.29 5.10 15.42
C HIS A 225 15.28 4.04 15.88
N THR A 226 15.26 3.78 17.17
CA THR A 226 14.20 3.05 17.83
C THR A 226 13.46 4.05 18.71
N LEU A 227 12.13 4.13 18.54
CA LEU A 227 11.24 5.02 19.28
C LEU A 227 10.52 4.19 20.35
N PRO A 228 11.06 4.13 21.59
CA PRO A 228 10.43 3.44 22.71
C PRO A 228 9.39 4.37 23.33
N GLY A 229 8.36 3.81 23.94
CA GLY A 229 7.42 4.66 24.69
C GLY A 229 6.02 4.10 24.80
N HIS A 230 5.61 3.21 23.89
CA HIS A 230 4.41 2.43 24.10
C HIS A 230 4.66 1.32 25.15
N ALA A 231 3.65 1.04 25.96
CA ALA A 231 3.72 0.02 27.00
C ALA A 231 3.23 -1.36 26.50
N ASP A 232 2.63 -1.43 25.32
CA ASP A 232 2.07 -2.66 24.72
C ASP A 232 2.21 -2.61 23.20
N GLU A 233 1.74 -3.64 22.50
CA GLU A 233 1.81 -3.84 21.05
C GLU A 233 1.35 -2.62 20.25
N VAL A 234 2.09 -2.23 19.21
CA VAL A 234 1.77 -1.09 18.33
C VAL A 234 1.14 -1.61 17.05
N TYR A 235 -0.14 -1.31 16.83
CA TYR A 235 -0.91 -1.83 15.70
C TYR A 235 -1.06 -0.86 14.54
N ALA A 236 -1.12 0.43 14.83
CA ALA A 236 -1.39 1.47 13.85
C ALA A 236 -0.22 2.42 13.72
N LEU A 237 0.05 2.84 12.49
CA LEU A 237 1.13 3.75 12.16
C LEU A 237 0.76 4.54 10.92
N ASP A 238 0.96 5.84 10.95
CA ASP A 238 0.82 6.68 9.78
C ASP A 238 1.81 7.85 9.84
N TRP A 239 2.21 8.32 8.67
CA TRP A 239 3.09 9.47 8.53
C TRP A 239 2.27 10.69 8.12
N SER A 240 2.56 11.84 8.74
CA SER A 240 1.89 13.08 8.36
C SER A 240 2.19 13.44 6.89
N PRO A 241 1.22 14.00 6.15
CA PRO A 241 1.42 14.36 4.75
C PRO A 241 2.54 15.37 4.50
N ASN A 242 2.91 16.17 5.49
CA ASN A 242 4.04 17.11 5.41
C ASN A 242 5.39 16.47 5.80
N GLY A 243 5.42 15.19 6.15
CA GLY A 243 6.64 14.47 6.51
C GLY A 243 7.24 14.82 7.89
N ALA A 244 6.60 15.69 8.65
CA ALA A 244 7.20 16.22 9.90
C ALA A 244 6.92 15.34 11.13
N GLN A 245 5.92 14.48 11.07
CA GLN A 245 5.44 13.73 12.23
C GLN A 245 5.02 12.31 11.86
N VAL A 246 5.14 11.42 12.83
CA VAL A 246 4.59 10.07 12.76
C VAL A 246 3.57 9.91 13.89
N ALA A 247 2.40 9.37 13.57
CA ALA A 247 1.40 8.97 14.56
C ALA A 247 1.41 7.47 14.75
N SER A 248 1.28 7.00 15.98
CA SER A 248 1.19 5.58 16.29
C SER A 248 0.07 5.30 17.29
N GLY A 249 -0.62 4.16 17.11
CA GLY A 249 -1.66 3.68 18.00
C GLY A 249 -1.32 2.30 18.55
N SER A 250 -1.53 2.11 19.85
CA SER A 250 -1.13 0.90 20.55
C SER A 250 -2.28 0.31 21.38
N LYS A 251 -2.13 -0.96 21.72
CA LYS A 251 -2.96 -1.69 22.68
C LYS A 251 -2.90 -1.09 24.10
N ASP A 252 -1.88 -0.28 24.40
CA ASP A 252 -1.78 0.49 25.63
C ASP A 252 -2.84 1.59 25.77
N ARG A 253 -3.77 1.69 24.78
CA ARG A 253 -4.89 2.64 24.72
C ARG A 253 -4.44 4.09 24.48
N THR A 254 -3.21 4.30 24.00
CA THR A 254 -2.69 5.63 23.68
C THR A 254 -2.36 5.79 22.20
N ILE A 255 -2.47 7.04 21.76
CA ILE A 255 -1.90 7.50 20.49
C ILE A 255 -0.70 8.37 20.85
N LYS A 256 0.42 8.15 20.16
CA LYS A 256 1.62 8.96 20.32
C LYS A 256 1.98 9.65 19.02
N ILE A 257 2.45 10.89 19.12
CA ILE A 257 2.94 11.69 17.99
C ILE A 257 4.44 11.88 18.18
N TRP A 258 5.20 11.47 17.18
CA TRP A 258 6.65 11.54 17.15
C TRP A 258 7.08 12.64 16.19
N ARG A 259 8.05 13.45 16.61
CA ARG A 259 8.68 14.50 15.81
C ARG A 259 10.18 14.27 15.76
N ASN A 260 10.79 14.74 14.67
CA ASN A 260 12.25 14.81 14.57
C ASN A 260 12.75 16.00 15.36
#